data_b07c311dfc8fce615746f4042dc58566
#
_entry.id   b07c311dfc8fce615746f4042dc58566
#
_cell.length_a   1.000
_cell.length_b   1.000
_cell.length_c   1.000
_cell.angle_alpha   90.00
_cell.angle_beta   90.00
_cell.angle_gamma   90.00
#
_symmetry.space_group_name_H-M   'P 1'
#
loop_
_entity.id
_entity.type
_entity.pdbx_description
1 polymer ?
#
loop_
_entity_poly.entity_id
_entity_poly.type
_entity_poly.pdbx_seq_one_letter_code
_entity_poly.pdbx_strand_id
1 'polypeptide(L)'
;LIVNPSDIKTNNDEPYKVYGPFYRKWIDIINRTKSSDNNLIQTSETAKKLKGLNKRELSSIKNSDLNYCIANESKSIYELLSLNRFNNTNLCPCKPGESESINQLKSFIHSGVINSYNKARDIPSLENTSNLSAALSLGTISCRVVWNGAQVSKNATDDEYKINSIDTWIKELAWREFYQNALINFPELEKGPYREKWLDFPWQNRPDWFEAWGDGLTGIPIIDAAMRQLKCSGWMHNRCRMIVASFLVKDLLIDWRLGELFFMKSLVDGDLAANNGGWQWSASSGMDPKPMRIFNPFRQASKFDEDGEYIRKWIPELSHISTPNLLSGEISSAERNSYPKPIINHKNQTSIFKELYSNIK
;
A
#
# COMPACT_ATOMS: atom_id res chain seq x y z
N LEU A 1 -10.47 -13.06 1.93
CA LEU A 1 -10.82 -12.84 0.53
C LEU A 1 -12.33 -12.83 0.35
N ILE A 2 -12.82 -12.09 -0.65
CA ILE A 2 -14.24 -12.08 -1.05
C ILE A 2 -14.51 -13.32 -1.90
N VAL A 3 -13.63 -13.60 -2.86
CA VAL A 3 -13.71 -14.77 -3.75
C VAL A 3 -12.57 -15.75 -3.44
N ASN A 4 -12.87 -17.04 -3.48
CA ASN A 4 -11.82 -18.06 -3.31
C ASN A 4 -10.87 -18.00 -4.54
N PRO A 5 -9.55 -17.93 -4.35
CA PRO A 5 -8.57 -17.90 -5.44
C PRO A 5 -8.70 -19.07 -6.42
N SER A 6 -9.10 -20.26 -5.95
CA SER A 6 -9.30 -21.43 -6.82
C SER A 6 -10.42 -21.25 -7.86
N ASP A 7 -11.37 -20.33 -7.60
CA ASP A 7 -12.52 -20.10 -8.46
C ASP A 7 -12.24 -19.02 -9.53
N ILE A 8 -11.12 -18.29 -9.38
CA ILE A 8 -10.74 -17.22 -10.31
C ILE A 8 -9.71 -17.73 -11.32
N LYS A 9 -10.18 -18.38 -12.34
CA LYS A 9 -9.35 -18.93 -13.42
C LYS A 9 -9.85 -18.51 -14.78
N THR A 10 -8.95 -18.55 -15.76
CA THR A 10 -9.28 -18.36 -17.19
C THR A 10 -10.09 -19.55 -17.71
N ASN A 11 -10.58 -19.46 -18.95
CA ASN A 11 -11.30 -20.57 -19.59
C ASN A 11 -10.41 -21.83 -19.78
N ASN A 12 -9.08 -21.66 -19.76
CA ASN A 12 -8.11 -22.75 -19.87
C ASN A 12 -7.66 -23.25 -18.49
N ASP A 13 -8.38 -22.91 -17.41
CA ASP A 13 -8.04 -23.27 -16.01
C ASP A 13 -6.71 -22.70 -15.50
N GLU A 14 -6.18 -21.65 -16.15
CA GLU A 14 -4.95 -20.96 -15.77
C GLU A 14 -5.22 -19.72 -14.89
N PRO A 15 -4.27 -19.31 -14.04
CA PRO A 15 -4.39 -18.08 -13.27
C PRO A 15 -4.31 -16.83 -14.16
N TYR A 16 -5.00 -15.78 -13.75
CA TYR A 16 -4.91 -14.49 -14.43
C TYR A 16 -3.58 -13.80 -14.14
N LYS A 17 -2.91 -13.33 -15.20
CA LYS A 17 -1.66 -12.56 -15.17
C LYS A 17 -1.85 -11.07 -15.41
N VAL A 18 -3.09 -10.63 -15.69
CA VAL A 18 -3.44 -9.24 -15.98
C VAL A 18 -4.65 -8.84 -15.17
N TYR A 19 -4.57 -7.70 -14.49
CA TYR A 19 -5.62 -7.21 -13.59
C TYR A 19 -6.99 -7.01 -14.27
N GLY A 20 -7.05 -6.43 -15.46
CA GLY A 20 -8.31 -6.12 -16.12
C GLY A 20 -9.20 -7.35 -16.36
N PRO A 21 -8.70 -8.44 -16.99
CA PRO A 21 -9.42 -9.70 -17.09
C PRO A 21 -9.76 -10.34 -15.74
N PHE A 22 -8.83 -10.31 -14.77
CA PHE A 22 -9.06 -10.77 -13.40
C PHE A 22 -10.26 -10.05 -12.76
N TYR A 23 -10.29 -8.71 -12.81
CA TYR A 23 -11.39 -7.92 -12.24
C TYR A 23 -12.75 -8.29 -12.83
N ARG A 24 -12.83 -8.47 -14.16
CA ARG A 24 -14.08 -8.87 -14.81
C ARG A 24 -14.58 -10.24 -14.34
N LYS A 25 -13.68 -11.21 -14.18
CA LYS A 25 -14.03 -12.53 -13.66
C LYS A 25 -14.41 -12.48 -12.19
N TRP A 26 -13.66 -11.73 -11.39
CA TRP A 26 -13.90 -11.55 -9.96
C TRP A 26 -15.28 -10.96 -9.68
N ILE A 27 -15.66 -9.88 -10.38
CA ILE A 27 -16.99 -9.25 -10.20
C ILE A 27 -18.12 -10.13 -10.72
N ASP A 28 -17.90 -10.89 -11.80
CA ASP A 28 -18.87 -11.86 -12.35
C ASP A 28 -19.17 -12.96 -11.32
N ILE A 29 -18.17 -13.55 -10.70
CA ILE A 29 -18.34 -14.55 -9.64
C ILE A 29 -19.16 -13.98 -8.49
N ILE A 30 -18.82 -12.79 -8.00
CA ILE A 30 -19.55 -12.15 -6.90
C ILE A 30 -21.04 -11.92 -7.27
N ASN A 31 -21.32 -11.44 -8.48
CA ASN A 31 -22.67 -11.17 -8.92
C ASN A 31 -23.50 -12.46 -9.07
N ARG A 32 -22.91 -13.55 -9.54
CA ARG A 32 -23.56 -14.87 -9.62
C ARG A 32 -23.85 -15.43 -8.23
N THR A 33 -22.93 -15.32 -7.29
CA THR A 33 -23.12 -15.77 -5.92
C THR A 33 -24.24 -14.99 -5.22
N LYS A 34 -24.39 -13.69 -5.50
CA LYS A 34 -25.51 -12.87 -4.99
C LYS A 34 -26.88 -13.33 -5.50
N SER A 35 -26.96 -13.85 -6.72
CA SER A 35 -28.22 -14.31 -7.31
C SER A 35 -28.64 -15.70 -6.83
N SER A 36 -27.70 -16.51 -6.35
CA SER A 36 -27.97 -17.89 -5.90
C SER A 36 -28.16 -18.02 -4.37
N ASP A 37 -27.55 -17.13 -3.59
CA ASP A 37 -27.58 -17.17 -2.12
C ASP A 37 -27.62 -15.77 -1.52
N ASN A 38 -28.66 -15.47 -0.74
CA ASN A 38 -28.68 -14.32 0.18
C ASN A 38 -27.61 -14.42 1.28
N ASN A 39 -26.62 -15.31 1.16
CA ASN A 39 -25.75 -15.83 2.19
C ASN A 39 -24.31 -15.28 2.18
N LEU A 40 -23.95 -14.27 1.37
CA LEU A 40 -22.66 -13.55 1.53
C LEU A 40 -22.54 -12.85 2.89
N ILE A 41 -23.61 -12.82 3.69
CA ILE A 41 -23.70 -12.17 5.02
C ILE A 41 -23.75 -13.17 6.18
N GLN A 42 -23.60 -14.48 5.99
CA GLN A 42 -23.62 -15.43 7.12
C GLN A 42 -22.29 -15.50 7.87
N THR A 43 -21.74 -14.35 8.28
CA THR A 43 -20.80 -14.30 9.41
C THR A 43 -21.51 -14.54 10.75
N SER A 44 -22.83 -14.38 10.81
CA SER A 44 -23.62 -14.56 12.05
C SER A 44 -23.77 -16.01 12.51
N GLU A 45 -23.81 -17.00 11.60
CA GLU A 45 -23.92 -18.40 12.00
C GLU A 45 -22.59 -19.01 12.46
N THR A 46 -21.47 -18.64 11.86
CA THR A 46 -20.14 -19.07 12.32
C THR A 46 -19.83 -18.42 13.67
N ALA A 47 -20.16 -17.13 13.85
CA ALA A 47 -20.04 -16.46 15.15
C ALA A 47 -21.01 -17.01 16.20
N LYS A 48 -22.20 -17.48 15.81
CA LYS A 48 -23.13 -18.21 16.74
C LYS A 48 -22.62 -19.58 17.11
N LYS A 49 -21.91 -20.29 16.21
CA LYS A 49 -21.24 -21.57 16.54
C LYS A 49 -20.03 -21.37 17.46
N LEU A 50 -19.30 -20.26 17.33
CA LEU A 50 -18.19 -19.91 18.24
C LEU A 50 -18.68 -19.45 19.64
N LYS A 51 -19.94 -19.01 19.77
CA LYS A 51 -20.57 -18.78 21.09
C LYS A 51 -20.82 -20.03 21.91
N GLY A 52 -20.59 -21.22 21.36
CA GLY A 52 -20.74 -22.51 22.05
C GLY A 52 -19.58 -22.92 22.96
N LEU A 53 -18.43 -22.21 22.92
CA LEU A 53 -17.37 -22.43 23.90
C LEU A 53 -17.81 -21.84 25.25
N ASN A 54 -18.08 -22.73 26.20
CA ASN A 54 -18.50 -22.30 27.53
C ASN A 54 -17.31 -21.74 28.33
N LYS A 55 -17.60 -21.00 29.41
CA LYS A 55 -16.57 -20.37 30.26
C LYS A 55 -15.55 -21.35 30.83
N ARG A 56 -15.89 -22.66 30.94
CA ARG A 56 -15.01 -23.73 31.43
C ARG A 56 -13.97 -24.13 30.37
N GLU A 57 -14.36 -24.18 29.08
CA GLU A 57 -13.43 -24.51 27.99
C GLU A 57 -12.46 -23.38 27.74
N LEU A 58 -12.91 -22.11 27.86
CA LEU A 58 -12.04 -20.93 27.84
C LEU A 58 -11.09 -20.89 29.05
N SER A 59 -11.50 -21.39 30.24
CA SER A 59 -10.62 -21.43 31.40
C SER A 59 -9.60 -22.57 31.34
N SER A 60 -9.91 -23.69 30.66
CA SER A 60 -8.95 -24.76 30.42
C SER A 60 -7.85 -24.40 29.41
N ILE A 61 -8.17 -23.56 28.43
CA ILE A 61 -7.19 -23.00 27.48
C ILE A 61 -6.26 -22.00 28.18
N LYS A 62 -6.72 -21.34 29.26
CA LYS A 62 -5.91 -20.36 30.01
C LYS A 62 -4.82 -20.98 30.90
N ASN A 63 -4.88 -22.25 31.21
CA ASN A 63 -4.00 -22.87 32.20
C ASN A 63 -2.95 -23.86 31.66
N SER A 64 -2.86 -24.07 30.35
CA SER A 64 -1.79 -24.84 29.73
C SER A 64 -0.98 -23.96 28.77
N ASP A 65 -0.46 -24.41 27.75
CA ASP A 65 0.55 -23.85 26.84
C ASP A 65 0.39 -22.41 26.38
N LEU A 66 -0.83 -21.80 26.48
CA LEU A 66 -1.04 -20.39 26.08
C LEU A 66 -0.29 -19.40 27.01
N ASN A 67 -0.17 -19.71 28.32
CA ASN A 67 0.57 -18.88 29.26
C ASN A 67 2.09 -18.93 29.00
N TYR A 68 2.59 -20.03 28.46
CA TYR A 68 4.00 -20.17 28.07
C TYR A 68 4.30 -19.36 26.80
N CYS A 69 3.44 -19.45 25.80
CA CYS A 69 3.57 -18.66 24.57
C CYS A 69 3.43 -17.15 24.85
N ILE A 70 2.40 -16.73 25.59
CA ILE A 70 2.15 -15.32 25.93
C ILE A 70 3.26 -14.74 26.81
N ALA A 71 3.81 -15.52 27.78
CA ALA A 71 4.88 -15.04 28.65
C ALA A 71 6.23 -14.88 27.92
N ASN A 72 6.52 -15.71 26.94
CA ASN A 72 7.77 -15.60 26.16
C ASN A 72 7.64 -14.61 24.98
N GLU A 73 6.46 -14.54 24.33
CA GLU A 73 6.19 -13.53 23.31
C GLU A 73 6.03 -12.13 23.89
N SER A 74 5.47 -11.98 25.10
CA SER A 74 5.35 -10.64 25.71
C SER A 74 6.71 -10.02 26.06
N LYS A 75 7.75 -10.81 26.44
CA LYS A 75 9.10 -10.29 26.54
C LYS A 75 9.66 -9.82 25.20
N SER A 76 9.44 -10.59 24.14
CA SER A 76 9.82 -10.24 22.78
C SER A 76 9.04 -9.02 22.26
N ILE A 77 7.75 -8.90 22.57
CA ILE A 77 6.92 -7.75 22.21
C ILE A 77 7.34 -6.52 23.01
N TYR A 78 7.64 -6.64 24.30
CA TYR A 78 8.15 -5.52 25.11
C TYR A 78 9.56 -5.09 24.70
N GLU A 79 10.44 -6.01 24.27
CA GLU A 79 11.73 -5.68 23.68
C GLU A 79 11.59 -5.03 22.31
N LEU A 80 10.66 -5.49 21.47
CA LEU A 80 10.31 -4.85 20.20
C LEU A 80 9.66 -3.47 20.38
N LEU A 81 8.86 -3.28 21.40
CA LEU A 81 8.26 -2.00 21.77
C LEU A 81 9.27 -1.05 22.43
N SER A 82 10.30 -1.58 23.12
CA SER A 82 11.41 -0.80 23.67
C SER A 82 12.44 -0.34 22.62
N LEU A 83 12.42 -0.93 21.43
CA LEU A 83 13.09 -0.36 20.26
C LEU A 83 12.30 0.85 19.81
N ASN A 84 12.52 2.00 20.40
CA ASN A 84 11.98 3.36 20.19
C ASN A 84 11.61 3.78 18.73
N ARG A 85 11.22 2.85 17.87
CA ARG A 85 10.87 3.10 16.47
C ARG A 85 9.43 3.61 16.26
N PHE A 86 8.57 3.54 17.30
CA PHE A 86 7.15 3.91 17.20
C PHE A 86 6.73 4.99 18.20
N ASN A 87 7.62 5.94 18.48
CA ASN A 87 7.34 7.00 19.47
C ASN A 87 6.22 7.98 19.08
N ASN A 88 5.61 7.87 17.90
CA ASN A 88 4.52 8.72 17.43
C ASN A 88 3.37 7.93 16.78
N THR A 89 2.83 6.94 17.48
CA THR A 89 1.63 6.21 17.03
C THR A 89 0.41 7.12 16.75
N ASN A 90 0.41 8.33 17.30
CA ASN A 90 -0.63 9.33 17.05
C ASN A 90 -0.67 9.85 15.60
N LEU A 91 0.40 9.68 14.82
CA LEU A 91 0.45 10.10 13.43
C LEU A 91 0.02 8.99 12.45
N CYS A 92 -0.14 7.75 12.93
CA CYS A 92 -0.64 6.66 12.10
C CYS A 92 -2.15 6.83 11.88
N PRO A 93 -2.63 6.88 10.62
CA PRO A 93 -4.05 7.01 10.35
C PRO A 93 -4.83 5.70 10.60
N CYS A 94 -4.13 4.57 10.78
CA CYS A 94 -4.72 3.26 11.01
C CYS A 94 -4.91 3.04 12.52
N LYS A 95 -6.15 2.89 12.96
CA LYS A 95 -6.48 2.63 14.37
C LYS A 95 -6.58 1.12 14.62
N PRO A 96 -6.05 0.60 15.74
CA PRO A 96 -6.05 -0.81 16.06
C PRO A 96 -7.42 -1.31 16.55
N GLY A 97 -7.71 -2.58 16.27
CA GLY A 97 -8.87 -3.29 16.80
C GLY A 97 -10.09 -3.33 15.88
N GLU A 98 -10.95 -4.32 16.10
CA GLU A 98 -12.14 -4.58 15.27
C GLU A 98 -13.14 -3.41 15.33
N SER A 99 -13.46 -2.94 16.54
CA SER A 99 -14.42 -1.85 16.75
C SER A 99 -13.98 -0.57 16.03
N GLU A 100 -12.70 -0.21 16.12
CA GLU A 100 -12.15 0.96 15.44
C GLU A 100 -12.11 0.77 13.92
N SER A 101 -11.82 -0.43 13.43
CA SER A 101 -11.87 -0.75 12.00
C SER A 101 -13.29 -0.59 11.43
N ILE A 102 -14.30 -1.00 12.19
CA ILE A 102 -15.72 -0.82 11.83
C ILE A 102 -16.10 0.67 11.85
N ASN A 103 -15.67 1.40 12.90
CA ASN A 103 -15.92 2.85 13.02
C ASN A 103 -15.25 3.61 11.85
N GLN A 104 -14.05 3.22 11.45
CA GLN A 104 -13.33 3.82 10.34
C GLN A 104 -14.03 3.57 9.00
N LEU A 105 -14.53 2.35 8.76
CA LEU A 105 -15.36 2.05 7.59
C LEU A 105 -16.65 2.90 7.58
N LYS A 106 -17.35 2.97 8.71
CA LYS A 106 -18.57 3.78 8.84
C LYS A 106 -18.28 5.27 8.60
N SER A 107 -17.20 5.80 9.17
CA SER A 107 -16.79 7.18 8.96
C SER A 107 -16.50 7.45 7.48
N PHE A 108 -15.73 6.61 6.81
CA PHE A 108 -15.41 6.72 5.38
C PHE A 108 -16.66 6.75 4.49
N ILE A 109 -17.67 5.97 4.84
CA ILE A 109 -18.95 5.90 4.11
C ILE A 109 -19.82 7.12 4.44
N HIS A 110 -20.09 7.39 5.72
CA HIS A 110 -21.06 8.40 6.15
C HIS A 110 -20.56 9.84 5.96
N SER A 111 -19.25 10.08 6.00
CA SER A 111 -18.68 11.40 5.68
C SER A 111 -18.82 11.76 4.20
N GLY A 112 -19.17 10.81 3.34
CA GLY A 112 -19.27 11.00 1.90
C GLY A 112 -17.92 10.96 1.18
N VAL A 113 -16.80 10.69 1.85
CA VAL A 113 -15.46 10.58 1.23
C VAL A 113 -15.45 9.53 0.12
N ILE A 114 -16.14 8.41 0.31
CA ILE A 114 -16.27 7.38 -0.72
C ILE A 114 -16.91 7.90 -2.03
N ASN A 115 -17.76 8.93 -1.94
CA ASN A 115 -18.48 9.51 -3.09
C ASN A 115 -17.60 10.43 -3.96
N SER A 116 -16.44 10.84 -3.47
CA SER A 116 -15.45 11.66 -4.19
C SER A 116 -14.09 11.00 -4.30
N TYR A 117 -13.98 9.73 -3.91
CA TYR A 117 -12.73 8.97 -3.85
C TYR A 117 -11.96 8.99 -5.17
N ASN A 118 -12.63 8.87 -6.31
CA ASN A 118 -12.02 8.86 -7.64
C ASN A 118 -11.19 10.12 -7.97
N LYS A 119 -11.57 11.29 -7.43
CA LYS A 119 -10.83 12.55 -7.61
C LYS A 119 -9.73 12.75 -6.57
N ALA A 120 -10.02 12.38 -5.33
CA ALA A 120 -9.20 12.78 -4.18
C ALA A 120 -8.17 11.71 -3.75
N ARG A 121 -8.34 10.45 -4.19
CA ARG A 121 -7.50 9.32 -3.82
C ARG A 121 -6.01 9.47 -4.10
N ASP A 122 -5.65 10.33 -5.01
CA ASP A 122 -4.27 10.52 -5.45
C ASP A 122 -3.56 11.71 -4.78
N ILE A 123 -4.27 12.49 -3.94
CA ILE A 123 -3.76 13.70 -3.30
C ILE A 123 -3.33 13.37 -1.87
N PRO A 124 -2.01 13.31 -1.57
CA PRO A 124 -1.51 12.85 -0.27
C PRO A 124 -1.79 13.80 0.90
N SER A 125 -2.02 15.10 0.63
CA SER A 125 -2.36 16.08 1.68
C SER A 125 -3.77 15.90 2.22
N LEU A 126 -4.66 15.24 1.46
CA LEU A 126 -6.05 15.06 1.82
C LEU A 126 -6.27 13.75 2.59
N GLU A 127 -7.14 13.80 3.61
CA GLU A 127 -7.59 12.60 4.35
C GLU A 127 -8.75 11.89 3.63
N ASN A 128 -8.57 11.61 2.34
CA ASN A 128 -9.62 11.10 1.44
C ASN A 128 -9.45 9.63 1.06
N THR A 129 -8.86 8.83 1.96
CA THR A 129 -8.78 7.37 1.82
C THR A 129 -9.45 6.67 2.99
N SER A 130 -9.76 5.39 2.84
CA SER A 130 -10.43 4.62 3.90
C SER A 130 -9.54 4.31 5.09
N ASN A 131 -8.21 4.36 4.91
CA ASN A 131 -7.20 3.95 5.89
C ASN A 131 -7.40 2.53 6.47
N LEU A 132 -8.08 1.64 5.73
CA LEU A 132 -8.41 0.28 6.15
C LEU A 132 -7.31 -0.76 5.80
N SER A 133 -6.20 -0.32 5.23
CA SER A 133 -5.14 -1.24 4.76
C SER A 133 -4.58 -2.12 5.88
N ALA A 134 -4.25 -1.55 7.04
CA ALA A 134 -3.78 -2.32 8.20
C ALA A 134 -4.86 -3.26 8.74
N ALA A 135 -6.10 -2.78 8.84
CA ALA A 135 -7.22 -3.59 9.31
C ALA A 135 -7.50 -4.80 8.40
N LEU A 136 -7.37 -4.62 7.08
CA LEU A 136 -7.52 -5.69 6.09
C LEU A 136 -6.31 -6.65 6.08
N SER A 137 -5.10 -6.14 6.31
CA SER A 137 -3.88 -6.96 6.40
C SER A 137 -3.89 -7.84 7.64
N LEU A 138 -4.21 -7.26 8.80
CA LEU A 138 -4.26 -7.95 10.08
C LEU A 138 -5.55 -8.75 10.32
N GLY A 139 -6.56 -8.59 9.44
CA GLY A 139 -7.83 -9.29 9.55
C GLY A 139 -8.76 -8.78 10.67
N THR A 140 -8.54 -7.57 11.19
CA THR A 140 -9.44 -6.93 12.18
C THR A 140 -10.75 -6.46 11.57
N ILE A 141 -10.84 -6.41 10.24
CA ILE A 141 -12.08 -6.26 9.49
C ILE A 141 -12.11 -7.22 8.31
N SER A 142 -13.25 -7.87 8.08
CA SER A 142 -13.41 -8.74 6.92
C SER A 142 -13.58 -7.91 5.63
N CYS A 143 -12.88 -8.31 4.55
CA CYS A 143 -13.07 -7.69 3.23
C CYS A 143 -14.51 -7.81 2.71
N ARG A 144 -15.28 -8.82 3.16
CA ARG A 144 -16.72 -8.97 2.84
C ARG A 144 -17.56 -7.89 3.53
N VAL A 145 -17.25 -7.54 4.78
CA VAL A 145 -17.90 -6.44 5.49
C VAL A 145 -17.63 -5.11 4.78
N VAL A 146 -16.39 -4.90 4.39
CA VAL A 146 -15.95 -3.71 3.65
C VAL A 146 -16.65 -3.61 2.29
N TRP A 147 -16.71 -4.72 1.55
CA TRP A 147 -17.48 -4.82 0.30
C TRP A 147 -18.96 -4.50 0.49
N ASN A 148 -19.61 -5.09 1.49
CA ASN A 148 -21.03 -4.86 1.76
C ASN A 148 -21.29 -3.40 2.09
N GLY A 149 -20.43 -2.74 2.86
CA GLY A 149 -20.53 -1.30 3.13
C GLY A 149 -20.51 -0.46 1.86
N ALA A 150 -19.62 -0.77 0.91
CA ALA A 150 -19.59 -0.11 -0.39
C ALA A 150 -20.87 -0.36 -1.22
N GLN A 151 -21.38 -1.60 -1.22
CA GLN A 151 -22.63 -1.92 -1.93
C GLN A 151 -23.85 -1.19 -1.36
N VAL A 152 -23.93 -1.06 -0.03
CA VAL A 152 -25.00 -0.26 0.63
C VAL A 152 -24.91 1.18 0.17
N SER A 153 -23.72 1.79 0.15
CA SER A 153 -23.52 3.16 -0.34
C SER A 153 -23.89 3.31 -1.80
N LYS A 154 -23.54 2.33 -2.63
CA LYS A 154 -23.85 2.34 -4.07
C LYS A 154 -25.35 2.26 -4.33
N ASN A 155 -26.08 1.42 -3.59
CA ASN A 155 -27.51 1.25 -3.72
C ASN A 155 -28.33 2.43 -3.13
N ALA A 156 -27.70 3.29 -2.35
CA ALA A 156 -28.32 4.47 -1.74
C ALA A 156 -28.29 5.72 -2.63
N THR A 157 -27.79 5.61 -3.88
CA THR A 157 -27.67 6.77 -4.79
C THR A 157 -27.88 6.36 -6.23
N ASP A 158 -28.53 7.25 -7.01
CA ASP A 158 -28.66 7.14 -8.47
C ASP A 158 -27.69 8.10 -9.19
N ASP A 159 -26.83 8.82 -8.44
CA ASP A 159 -25.82 9.73 -8.97
C ASP A 159 -24.67 8.92 -9.60
N GLU A 160 -24.56 8.94 -10.93
CA GLU A 160 -23.54 8.20 -11.69
C GLU A 160 -22.10 8.57 -11.27
N TYR A 161 -21.87 9.83 -10.89
CA TYR A 161 -20.55 10.26 -10.42
C TYR A 161 -20.17 9.55 -9.10
N LYS A 162 -21.11 9.48 -8.15
CA LYS A 162 -20.89 8.78 -6.87
C LYS A 162 -20.73 7.29 -7.08
N ILE A 163 -21.59 6.69 -7.93
CA ILE A 163 -21.48 5.27 -8.32
C ILE A 163 -20.09 4.97 -8.88
N ASN A 164 -19.60 5.77 -9.81
CA ASN A 164 -18.27 5.59 -10.40
C ASN A 164 -17.14 5.77 -9.38
N SER A 165 -17.32 6.69 -8.43
CA SER A 165 -16.36 6.88 -7.32
C SER A 165 -16.31 5.65 -6.40
N ILE A 166 -17.46 5.11 -6.01
CA ILE A 166 -17.56 3.89 -5.20
C ILE A 166 -16.96 2.70 -5.96
N ASP A 167 -17.27 2.55 -7.25
CA ASP A 167 -16.68 1.49 -8.07
C ASP A 167 -15.16 1.61 -8.20
N THR A 168 -14.65 2.84 -8.21
CA THR A 168 -13.20 3.08 -8.20
C THR A 168 -12.58 2.58 -6.89
N TRP A 169 -13.23 2.80 -5.75
CA TRP A 169 -12.75 2.28 -4.48
C TRP A 169 -12.88 0.75 -4.38
N ILE A 170 -13.96 0.17 -4.89
CA ILE A 170 -14.16 -1.29 -4.97
C ILE A 170 -13.03 -1.97 -5.77
N LYS A 171 -12.51 -1.32 -6.82
CA LYS A 171 -11.37 -1.84 -7.59
C LYS A 171 -10.11 -1.99 -6.74
N GLU A 172 -9.94 -1.22 -5.65
CA GLU A 172 -8.80 -1.39 -4.75
C GLU A 172 -8.89 -2.69 -3.94
N LEU A 173 -10.10 -3.13 -3.56
CA LEU A 173 -10.29 -4.46 -2.96
C LEU A 173 -9.94 -5.57 -3.96
N ALA A 174 -10.33 -5.40 -5.22
CA ALA A 174 -9.98 -6.35 -6.27
C ALA A 174 -8.47 -6.37 -6.56
N TRP A 175 -7.76 -5.23 -6.50
CA TRP A 175 -6.30 -5.18 -6.60
C TRP A 175 -5.63 -5.99 -5.49
N ARG A 176 -6.10 -5.86 -4.26
CA ARG A 176 -5.60 -6.65 -3.13
C ARG A 176 -5.76 -8.15 -3.40
N GLU A 177 -6.93 -8.58 -3.86
CA GLU A 177 -7.18 -9.99 -4.17
C GLU A 177 -6.42 -10.47 -5.42
N PHE A 178 -6.18 -9.61 -6.40
CA PHE A 178 -5.33 -9.92 -7.54
C PHE A 178 -3.90 -10.25 -7.13
N TYR A 179 -3.30 -9.44 -6.28
CA TYR A 179 -1.93 -9.71 -5.80
C TYR A 179 -1.86 -10.98 -4.94
N GLN A 180 -2.86 -11.23 -4.10
CA GLN A 180 -2.92 -12.47 -3.33
C GLN A 180 -3.12 -13.70 -4.23
N ASN A 181 -3.98 -13.59 -5.26
CA ASN A 181 -4.13 -14.65 -6.26
C ASN A 181 -2.83 -14.88 -7.05
N ALA A 182 -2.12 -13.81 -7.41
CA ALA A 182 -0.84 -13.90 -8.06
C ALA A 182 0.19 -14.64 -7.21
N LEU A 183 0.35 -14.28 -5.94
CA LEU A 183 1.34 -14.92 -5.06
C LEU A 183 0.99 -16.39 -4.74
N ILE A 184 -0.30 -16.73 -4.62
CA ILE A 184 -0.75 -18.12 -4.43
C ILE A 184 -0.40 -18.98 -5.64
N ASN A 185 -0.59 -18.48 -6.86
CA ASN A 185 -0.36 -19.25 -8.07
C ASN A 185 1.11 -19.20 -8.57
N PHE A 186 1.88 -18.20 -8.13
CA PHE A 186 3.28 -17.97 -8.48
C PHE A 186 4.09 -17.66 -7.21
N PRO A 187 4.29 -18.67 -6.32
CA PRO A 187 4.97 -18.45 -5.03
C PRO A 187 6.43 -18.01 -5.19
N GLU A 188 7.05 -18.26 -6.33
CA GLU A 188 8.40 -17.80 -6.68
C GLU A 188 8.52 -16.26 -6.70
N LEU A 189 7.41 -15.53 -6.83
CA LEU A 189 7.39 -14.07 -6.76
C LEU A 189 7.90 -13.52 -5.43
N GLU A 190 7.80 -14.30 -4.36
CA GLU A 190 8.38 -13.93 -3.06
C GLU A 190 9.90 -13.72 -3.14
N LYS A 191 10.59 -14.45 -4.02
CA LYS A 191 12.06 -14.47 -4.10
C LYS A 191 12.62 -13.71 -5.29
N GLY A 192 11.83 -13.49 -6.33
CA GLY A 192 12.35 -12.93 -7.58
C GLY A 192 11.32 -12.22 -8.44
N PRO A 193 11.77 -11.64 -9.56
CA PRO A 193 10.90 -10.94 -10.49
C PRO A 193 10.04 -11.92 -11.27
N TYR A 194 8.79 -11.53 -11.60
CA TYR A 194 7.94 -12.29 -12.53
C TYR A 194 8.58 -12.40 -13.93
N ARG A 195 9.28 -11.35 -14.36
CA ARG A 195 9.98 -11.33 -15.65
C ARG A 195 11.44 -11.68 -15.46
N GLU A 196 11.84 -12.86 -15.86
CA GLU A 196 13.18 -13.44 -15.67
C GLU A 196 14.31 -12.51 -16.10
N LYS A 197 14.13 -11.72 -17.17
CA LYS A 197 15.15 -10.76 -17.63
C LYS A 197 15.61 -9.75 -16.55
N TRP A 198 14.84 -9.56 -15.49
CA TRP A 198 15.23 -8.69 -14.38
C TRP A 198 16.13 -9.37 -13.35
N LEU A 199 16.37 -10.68 -13.45
CA LEU A 199 17.29 -11.40 -12.57
C LEU A 199 18.72 -10.86 -12.72
N ASP A 200 19.12 -10.56 -13.95
CA ASP A 200 20.46 -10.11 -14.30
C ASP A 200 20.58 -8.59 -14.46
N PHE A 201 19.57 -7.83 -14.01
CA PHE A 201 19.66 -6.38 -14.10
C PHE A 201 20.82 -5.87 -13.22
N PRO A 202 21.74 -5.05 -13.76
CA PRO A 202 22.96 -4.62 -13.06
C PRO A 202 22.69 -3.50 -12.07
N TRP A 203 22.06 -3.86 -10.93
CA TRP A 203 21.78 -2.94 -9.84
C TRP A 203 23.08 -2.34 -9.29
N GLN A 204 23.11 -1.03 -9.07
CA GLN A 204 24.27 -0.36 -8.46
C GLN A 204 24.33 -0.58 -6.95
N ASN A 205 23.15 -0.69 -6.32
CA ASN A 205 22.99 -0.99 -4.87
C ASN A 205 23.88 -0.15 -3.95
N ARG A 206 24.04 1.13 -4.21
CA ARG A 206 24.86 2.05 -3.39
C ARG A 206 24.26 2.21 -1.99
N PRO A 207 24.98 1.81 -0.93
CA PRO A 207 24.46 1.83 0.43
C PRO A 207 24.15 3.25 0.92
N ASP A 208 25.00 4.23 0.59
CA ASP A 208 24.83 5.64 0.96
C ASP A 208 23.55 6.25 0.35
N TRP A 209 23.21 5.88 -0.87
CA TRP A 209 21.96 6.31 -1.52
C TRP A 209 20.73 5.61 -0.94
N PHE A 210 20.86 4.33 -0.59
CA PHE A 210 19.78 3.59 0.06
C PHE A 210 19.46 4.15 1.45
N GLU A 211 20.50 4.46 2.23
CA GLU A 211 20.35 5.09 3.55
C GLU A 211 19.70 6.48 3.42
N ALA A 212 20.20 7.34 2.53
CA ALA A 212 19.62 8.66 2.27
C ALA A 212 18.14 8.57 1.85
N TRP A 213 17.78 7.59 1.01
CA TRP A 213 16.39 7.33 0.65
C TRP A 213 15.57 6.89 1.86
N GLY A 214 16.04 5.91 2.64
CA GLY A 214 15.36 5.40 3.82
C GLY A 214 15.13 6.46 4.90
N ASP A 215 16.06 7.39 5.04
CA ASP A 215 15.99 8.48 6.01
C ASP A 215 15.23 9.73 5.53
N GLY A 216 14.83 9.78 4.25
CA GLY A 216 14.18 10.97 3.67
C GLY A 216 15.13 12.16 3.58
N LEU A 217 16.35 11.91 3.09
CA LEU A 217 17.46 12.84 2.94
C LEU A 217 18.07 12.84 1.51
N THR A 218 17.25 12.52 0.51
CA THR A 218 17.70 12.49 -0.90
C THR A 218 17.90 13.88 -1.51
N GLY A 219 17.36 14.92 -0.88
CA GLY A 219 17.31 16.27 -1.41
C GLY A 219 16.23 16.49 -2.48
N ILE A 220 15.34 15.51 -2.66
CA ILE A 220 14.17 15.59 -3.55
C ILE A 220 12.90 15.67 -2.68
N PRO A 221 12.24 16.86 -2.59
CA PRO A 221 11.25 17.13 -1.54
C PRO A 221 10.10 16.12 -1.46
N ILE A 222 9.48 15.70 -2.56
CA ILE A 222 8.36 14.76 -2.52
C ILE A 222 8.79 13.35 -2.07
N ILE A 223 10.01 12.93 -2.40
CA ILE A 223 10.58 11.65 -1.95
C ILE A 223 10.82 11.69 -0.45
N ASP A 224 11.49 12.74 0.01
CA ASP A 224 11.88 12.88 1.41
C ASP A 224 10.65 13.06 2.31
N ALA A 225 9.65 13.83 1.88
CA ALA A 225 8.38 13.95 2.59
C ALA A 225 7.69 12.60 2.78
N ALA A 226 7.65 11.77 1.73
CA ALA A 226 7.03 10.46 1.79
C ALA A 226 7.78 9.48 2.71
N MET A 227 9.12 9.46 2.65
CA MET A 227 9.92 8.60 3.51
C MET A 227 9.88 9.05 4.98
N ARG A 228 9.82 10.36 5.25
CA ARG A 228 9.61 10.88 6.60
C ARG A 228 8.21 10.57 7.13
N GLN A 229 7.16 10.61 6.30
CA GLN A 229 5.84 10.11 6.68
C GLN A 229 5.92 8.65 7.13
N LEU A 230 6.55 7.78 6.35
CA LEU A 230 6.73 6.38 6.69
C LEU A 230 7.46 6.19 8.02
N LYS A 231 8.58 6.89 8.18
CA LYS A 231 9.42 6.81 9.39
C LYS A 231 8.68 7.27 10.64
N CYS A 232 7.84 8.32 10.54
CA CYS A 232 7.11 8.87 11.67
C CYS A 232 5.81 8.13 12.00
N SER A 233 5.09 7.63 10.99
CA SER A 233 3.74 7.10 11.17
C SER A 233 3.62 5.58 10.97
N GLY A 234 4.65 4.93 10.40
CA GLY A 234 4.55 3.54 9.96
C GLY A 234 3.58 3.34 8.78
N TRP A 235 3.14 4.44 8.15
CA TRP A 235 2.20 4.40 7.04
C TRP A 235 2.62 5.41 5.95
N MET A 236 2.25 5.11 4.72
CA MET A 236 2.51 6.01 3.59
C MET A 236 1.33 5.97 2.62
N HIS A 237 0.92 7.14 2.13
CA HIS A 237 -0.11 7.24 1.11
C HIS A 237 0.26 6.46 -0.16
N ASN A 238 -0.71 5.75 -0.80
CA ASN A 238 -0.43 4.87 -1.95
C ASN A 238 0.31 5.58 -3.09
N ARG A 239 -0.07 6.82 -3.43
CA ARG A 239 0.61 7.59 -4.48
C ARG A 239 2.09 7.79 -4.16
N CYS A 240 2.39 8.08 -2.91
CA CYS A 240 3.76 8.26 -2.43
C CYS A 240 4.56 6.96 -2.51
N ARG A 241 3.96 5.81 -2.16
CA ARG A 241 4.63 4.49 -2.31
C ARG A 241 5.09 4.25 -3.74
N MET A 242 4.25 4.56 -4.72
CA MET A 242 4.59 4.42 -6.14
C MET A 242 5.74 5.38 -6.54
N ILE A 243 5.74 6.60 -6.05
CA ILE A 243 6.74 7.62 -6.37
C ILE A 243 8.10 7.23 -5.79
N VAL A 244 8.17 6.90 -4.50
CA VAL A 244 9.45 6.55 -3.84
C VAL A 244 10.01 5.21 -4.30
N ALA A 245 9.15 4.24 -4.65
CA ALA A 245 9.60 2.97 -5.20
C ALA A 245 10.15 3.14 -6.63
N SER A 246 9.47 3.91 -7.47
CA SER A 246 9.98 4.25 -8.82
C SER A 246 11.33 4.98 -8.73
N PHE A 247 11.49 5.89 -7.78
CA PHE A 247 12.74 6.62 -7.57
C PHE A 247 13.87 5.71 -7.13
N LEU A 248 13.64 4.84 -6.14
CA LEU A 248 14.65 3.87 -5.68
C LEU A 248 15.17 3.02 -6.84
N VAL A 249 14.25 2.47 -7.63
CA VAL A 249 14.58 1.51 -8.69
C VAL A 249 15.19 2.19 -9.92
N LYS A 250 14.62 3.31 -10.36
CA LYS A 250 14.89 3.89 -11.68
C LYS A 250 15.81 5.11 -11.65
N ASP A 251 15.91 5.76 -10.50
CA ASP A 251 16.83 6.87 -10.30
C ASP A 251 18.07 6.44 -9.50
N LEU A 252 17.87 5.70 -8.42
CA LEU A 252 19.01 5.24 -7.60
C LEU A 252 19.61 3.90 -8.07
N LEU A 253 18.96 3.20 -9.01
CA LEU A 253 19.42 1.90 -9.52
C LEU A 253 19.65 0.87 -8.41
N ILE A 254 18.79 0.89 -7.40
CA ILE A 254 18.82 -0.02 -6.26
C ILE A 254 17.80 -1.13 -6.46
N ASP A 255 18.20 -2.35 -6.14
CA ASP A 255 17.35 -3.54 -6.27
C ASP A 255 16.04 -3.35 -5.51
N TRP A 256 14.93 -3.54 -6.20
CA TRP A 256 13.58 -3.39 -5.65
C TRP A 256 13.32 -4.27 -4.42
N ARG A 257 14.00 -5.43 -4.31
CA ARG A 257 13.88 -6.36 -3.17
C ARG A 257 14.38 -5.73 -1.86
N LEU A 258 15.38 -4.85 -1.94
CA LEU A 258 15.83 -4.09 -0.76
C LEU A 258 14.76 -3.09 -0.29
N GLY A 259 14.12 -2.41 -1.23
CA GLY A 259 13.01 -1.50 -0.93
C GLY A 259 11.78 -2.25 -0.41
N GLU A 260 11.44 -3.39 -1.01
CA GLU A 260 10.36 -4.27 -0.54
C GLU A 260 10.56 -4.69 0.91
N LEU A 261 11.74 -5.19 1.23
CA LEU A 261 12.09 -5.59 2.61
C LEU A 261 12.06 -4.41 3.58
N PHE A 262 12.53 -3.23 3.15
CA PHE A 262 12.45 -2.02 3.95
C PHE A 262 11.00 -1.64 4.26
N PHE A 263 10.11 -1.71 3.28
CA PHE A 263 8.68 -1.44 3.47
C PHE A 263 8.02 -2.47 4.40
N MET A 264 8.29 -3.76 4.22
CA MET A 264 7.75 -4.79 5.12
C MET A 264 8.14 -4.59 6.58
N LYS A 265 9.35 -4.06 6.83
CA LYS A 265 9.84 -3.75 8.19
C LYS A 265 9.27 -2.44 8.75
N SER A 266 8.81 -1.53 7.90
CA SER A 266 8.43 -0.17 8.30
C SER A 266 6.92 0.06 8.31
N LEU A 267 6.16 -0.69 7.50
CA LEU A 267 4.72 -0.49 7.32
C LEU A 267 3.89 -1.24 8.35
N VAL A 268 2.95 -0.55 9.00
CA VAL A 268 1.93 -1.16 9.89
C VAL A 268 0.89 -1.98 9.11
N ASP A 269 0.75 -1.72 7.82
CA ASP A 269 -0.15 -2.40 6.91
C ASP A 269 0.59 -3.36 5.95
N GLY A 270 1.79 -3.79 6.32
CA GLY A 270 2.58 -4.73 5.53
C GLY A 270 1.78 -5.99 5.16
N ASP A 271 1.63 -6.25 3.86
CA ASP A 271 1.01 -7.44 3.27
C ASP A 271 1.95 -7.92 2.17
N LEU A 272 2.46 -9.13 2.28
CA LEU A 272 3.50 -9.62 1.38
C LEU A 272 3.05 -9.56 -0.09
N ALA A 273 1.83 -10.00 -0.39
CA ALA A 273 1.33 -10.03 -1.75
C ALA A 273 1.18 -8.62 -2.36
N ALA A 274 0.56 -7.70 -1.61
CA ALA A 274 0.36 -6.33 -2.06
C ALA A 274 1.68 -5.56 -2.16
N ASN A 275 2.59 -5.75 -1.19
CA ASN A 275 3.90 -5.11 -1.17
C ASN A 275 4.76 -5.60 -2.34
N ASN A 276 4.91 -6.93 -2.49
CA ASN A 276 5.65 -7.55 -3.60
C ASN A 276 5.10 -7.11 -4.96
N GLY A 277 3.78 -7.23 -5.15
CA GLY A 277 3.14 -6.82 -6.41
C GLY A 277 3.34 -5.33 -6.73
N GLY A 278 3.24 -4.46 -5.73
CA GLY A 278 3.48 -3.01 -5.86
C GLY A 278 4.93 -2.67 -6.21
N TRP A 279 5.89 -3.33 -5.57
CA TRP A 279 7.32 -3.16 -5.87
C TRP A 279 7.68 -3.67 -7.27
N GLN A 280 7.22 -4.86 -7.64
CA GLN A 280 7.44 -5.40 -8.99
C GLN A 280 6.77 -4.54 -10.06
N TRP A 281 5.58 -3.98 -9.79
CA TRP A 281 4.94 -3.03 -10.70
C TRP A 281 5.81 -1.76 -10.87
N SER A 282 6.31 -1.20 -9.79
CA SER A 282 7.19 -0.02 -9.80
C SER A 282 8.52 -0.29 -10.50
N ALA A 283 9.08 -1.47 -10.30
CA ALA A 283 10.30 -1.94 -10.96
C ALA A 283 10.10 -2.27 -12.45
N SER A 284 8.86 -2.44 -12.92
CA SER A 284 8.54 -2.98 -14.25
C SER A 284 8.92 -4.45 -14.44
N SER A 285 9.17 -5.17 -13.36
CA SER A 285 9.54 -6.59 -13.33
C SER A 285 8.35 -7.54 -13.14
N GLY A 286 7.16 -6.98 -12.84
CA GLY A 286 5.95 -7.73 -12.53
C GLY A 286 5.07 -8.07 -13.73
N MET A 287 3.83 -8.48 -13.42
CA MET A 287 2.83 -8.96 -14.37
C MET A 287 2.18 -7.86 -15.23
N ASP A 288 2.37 -6.56 -14.90
CA ASP A 288 1.79 -5.47 -15.69
C ASP A 288 2.30 -5.53 -17.15
N PRO A 289 1.41 -5.58 -18.15
CA PRO A 289 1.78 -5.63 -19.54
C PRO A 289 2.35 -4.32 -20.10
N LYS A 290 2.16 -3.20 -19.39
CA LYS A 290 2.61 -1.89 -19.89
C LYS A 290 4.12 -1.72 -19.69
N PRO A 291 4.81 -1.29 -20.75
CA PRO A 291 6.24 -1.08 -20.67
C PRO A 291 6.57 0.04 -19.68
N MET A 292 7.82 0.02 -19.28
CA MET A 292 8.57 0.90 -18.43
C MET A 292 7.96 2.31 -18.26
N ARG A 293 7.46 2.60 -17.04
CA ARG A 293 7.06 3.96 -16.62
C ARG A 293 8.11 4.51 -15.69
N ILE A 294 8.70 5.64 -16.02
CA ILE A 294 9.60 6.37 -15.13
C ILE A 294 8.83 7.58 -14.61
N PHE A 295 8.71 7.69 -13.29
CA PHE A 295 8.09 8.85 -12.66
C PHE A 295 9.14 9.95 -12.50
N ASN A 296 8.84 11.13 -13.02
CA ASN A 296 9.60 12.32 -12.68
C ASN A 296 9.08 12.86 -11.34
N PRO A 297 9.87 12.88 -10.26
CA PRO A 297 9.39 13.23 -8.92
C PRO A 297 8.84 14.66 -8.86
N PHE A 298 9.42 15.60 -9.60
CA PHE A 298 8.98 16.99 -9.64
C PHE A 298 7.61 17.14 -10.33
N ARG A 299 7.40 16.41 -11.44
CA ARG A 299 6.09 16.37 -12.11
C ARG A 299 5.04 15.66 -11.24
N GLN A 300 5.43 14.66 -10.47
CA GLN A 300 4.53 14.00 -9.53
C GLN A 300 4.14 14.95 -8.40
N ALA A 301 5.08 15.71 -7.85
CA ALA A 301 4.82 16.75 -6.86
C ALA A 301 3.85 17.80 -7.41
N SER A 302 4.14 18.40 -8.56
CA SER A 302 3.27 19.41 -9.19
C SER A 302 1.86 18.90 -9.50
N LYS A 303 1.69 17.61 -9.73
CA LYS A 303 0.38 17.03 -10.06
C LYS A 303 -0.44 16.63 -8.85
N PHE A 304 0.19 16.16 -7.77
CA PHE A 304 -0.50 15.52 -6.65
C PHE A 304 -0.30 16.26 -5.32
N ASP A 305 0.48 17.31 -5.30
CA ASP A 305 0.69 18.21 -4.16
C ASP A 305 0.88 19.65 -4.66
N GLU A 306 -0.05 20.12 -5.51
CA GLU A 306 0.10 21.39 -6.29
C GLU A 306 0.36 22.62 -5.42
N ASP A 307 -0.15 22.63 -4.19
CA ASP A 307 0.08 23.70 -3.21
C ASP A 307 1.31 23.42 -2.31
N GLY A 308 1.93 22.25 -2.41
CA GLY A 308 3.07 21.85 -1.59
C GLY A 308 2.72 21.60 -0.12
N GLU A 309 1.45 21.34 0.19
CA GLU A 309 0.97 21.11 1.56
C GLU A 309 1.54 19.84 2.17
N TYR A 310 1.56 18.75 1.38
CA TYR A 310 2.10 17.48 1.83
C TYR A 310 3.60 17.58 2.11
N ILE A 311 4.34 18.21 1.20
CA ILE A 311 5.79 18.41 1.38
C ILE A 311 6.05 19.26 2.62
N ARG A 312 5.36 20.40 2.80
CA ARG A 312 5.55 21.26 3.97
C ARG A 312 5.19 20.60 5.29
N LYS A 313 4.17 19.74 5.30
CA LYS A 313 3.78 18.97 6.49
C LYS A 313 4.91 18.07 6.97
N TRP A 314 5.63 17.40 6.06
CA TRP A 314 6.64 16.40 6.41
C TRP A 314 8.09 16.93 6.34
N ILE A 315 8.29 18.13 5.76
CA ILE A 315 9.58 18.83 5.70
C ILE A 315 9.36 20.27 6.17
N PRO A 316 9.12 20.50 7.47
CA PRO A 316 8.84 21.84 8.00
C PRO A 316 9.93 22.86 7.73
N GLU A 317 11.20 22.43 7.63
CA GLU A 317 12.33 23.28 7.31
C GLU A 317 12.28 23.91 5.91
N LEU A 318 11.40 23.41 5.03
CA LEU A 318 11.15 23.98 3.70
C LEU A 318 9.85 24.82 3.63
N SER A 319 9.19 25.07 4.76
CA SER A 319 7.89 25.78 4.78
C SER A 319 7.94 27.19 4.19
N HIS A 320 9.10 27.86 4.27
CA HIS A 320 9.35 29.19 3.74
C HIS A 320 9.61 29.26 2.23
N ILE A 321 9.82 28.09 1.59
CA ILE A 321 10.11 28.02 0.15
C ILE A 321 8.85 28.30 -0.66
N SER A 322 8.98 29.08 -1.72
CA SER A 322 7.87 29.33 -2.67
C SER A 322 7.38 28.00 -3.27
N THR A 323 6.07 27.89 -3.50
CA THR A 323 5.49 26.64 -4.05
C THR A 323 6.16 26.22 -5.37
N PRO A 324 6.39 27.09 -6.36
CA PRO A 324 7.08 26.68 -7.59
C PRO A 324 8.47 26.08 -7.35
N ASN A 325 9.28 26.71 -6.50
CA ASN A 325 10.63 26.22 -6.18
C ASN A 325 10.61 24.92 -5.36
N LEU A 326 9.65 24.81 -4.46
CA LEU A 326 9.45 23.59 -3.66
C LEU A 326 9.11 22.39 -4.55
N LEU A 327 8.20 22.57 -5.50
CA LEU A 327 7.72 21.49 -6.37
C LEU A 327 8.75 21.14 -7.47
N SER A 328 9.51 22.14 -7.97
CA SER A 328 10.58 21.89 -8.94
C SER A 328 11.88 21.39 -8.30
N GLY A 329 12.04 21.54 -6.98
CA GLY A 329 13.27 21.26 -6.27
C GLY A 329 14.39 22.29 -6.52
N GLU A 330 14.07 23.41 -7.17
CA GLU A 330 14.99 24.51 -7.44
C GLU A 330 15.14 25.39 -6.19
N ILE A 331 15.78 24.86 -5.18
CA ILE A 331 16.01 25.50 -3.88
C ILE A 331 17.47 25.94 -3.83
N SER A 332 17.72 27.22 -3.63
CA SER A 332 19.09 27.76 -3.54
C SER A 332 19.83 27.26 -2.28
N SER A 333 21.13 27.27 -2.31
CA SER A 333 21.93 26.83 -1.15
C SER A 333 21.67 27.66 0.11
N ALA A 334 21.33 28.94 -0.04
CA ALA A 334 20.99 29.82 1.08
C ALA A 334 19.61 29.51 1.69
N GLU A 335 18.65 29.08 0.86
CA GLU A 335 17.29 28.75 1.31
C GLU A 335 17.15 27.34 1.86
N ARG A 336 18.09 26.43 1.59
CA ARG A 336 18.00 25.03 2.05
C ARG A 336 18.09 24.86 3.56
N ASN A 337 18.67 25.80 4.28
CA ASN A 337 18.98 25.63 5.69
C ASN A 337 19.74 24.32 5.93
N SER A 338 19.18 23.41 6.73
CA SER A 338 19.72 22.07 7.00
C SER A 338 19.26 21.00 5.98
N TYR A 339 18.40 21.35 5.03
CA TYR A 339 17.88 20.38 4.05
C TYR A 339 18.95 20.03 3.00
N PRO A 340 19.19 18.74 2.70
CA PRO A 340 20.29 18.31 1.84
C PRO A 340 20.14 18.77 0.37
N LYS A 341 21.24 18.81 -0.34
CA LYS A 341 21.26 18.92 -1.80
C LYS A 341 20.81 17.60 -2.42
N PRO A 342 20.23 17.61 -3.64
CA PRO A 342 19.90 16.40 -4.37
C PRO A 342 21.14 15.49 -4.51
N ILE A 343 21.01 14.23 -4.09
CA ILE A 343 22.09 13.23 -4.19
C ILE A 343 22.32 12.76 -5.61
N ILE A 344 21.36 12.97 -6.49
CA ILE A 344 21.42 12.62 -7.93
C ILE A 344 20.78 13.71 -8.80
N ASN A 345 21.10 13.65 -10.10
CA ASN A 345 20.34 14.35 -11.13
C ASN A 345 19.37 13.37 -11.80
N HIS A 346 18.07 13.60 -11.68
CA HIS A 346 17.01 12.75 -12.22
C HIS A 346 17.18 12.46 -13.73
N LYS A 347 17.45 13.49 -14.55
CA LYS A 347 17.58 13.33 -15.99
C LYS A 347 18.75 12.40 -16.35
N ASN A 348 19.88 12.55 -15.68
CA ASN A 348 21.06 11.72 -15.93
C ASN A 348 20.80 10.25 -15.50
N GLN A 349 20.25 10.05 -14.31
CA GLN A 349 19.99 8.70 -13.79
C GLN A 349 18.96 7.94 -14.64
N THR A 350 17.89 8.61 -15.06
CA THR A 350 16.90 7.97 -15.92
C THR A 350 17.43 7.63 -17.32
N SER A 351 18.44 8.35 -17.80
CA SER A 351 19.16 8.00 -19.06
C SER A 351 19.98 6.75 -18.86
N ILE A 352 20.74 6.65 -17.76
CA ILE A 352 21.51 5.45 -17.41
C ILE A 352 20.58 4.24 -17.25
N PHE A 353 19.46 4.41 -16.50
CA PHE A 353 18.48 3.35 -16.35
C PHE A 353 17.94 2.83 -17.69
N LYS A 354 17.60 3.71 -18.63
CA LYS A 354 17.10 3.33 -19.96
C LYS A 354 18.14 2.55 -20.76
N GLU A 355 19.38 2.97 -20.71
CA GLU A 355 20.49 2.27 -21.35
C GLU A 355 20.67 0.85 -20.78
N LEU A 356 20.76 0.73 -19.45
CA LEU A 356 20.84 -0.57 -18.78
C LEU A 356 19.64 -1.46 -19.10
N TYR A 357 18.41 -0.89 -19.07
CA TYR A 357 17.19 -1.63 -19.41
C TYR A 357 17.17 -2.13 -20.85
N SER A 358 17.71 -1.36 -21.80
CA SER A 358 17.77 -1.77 -23.20
C SER A 358 18.75 -2.93 -23.43
N ASN A 359 19.73 -3.11 -22.53
CA ASN A 359 20.77 -4.13 -22.64
C ASN A 359 20.38 -5.46 -21.98
N ILE A 360 19.34 -5.51 -21.15
CA ILE A 360 18.81 -6.78 -20.61
C ILE A 360 17.88 -7.44 -21.64
N LYS A 361 18.23 -8.67 -22.00
CA LYS A 361 17.51 -9.49 -23.01
C LYS A 361 16.25 -10.14 -22.45
#